data_5bf8563d9cf28019e47bf26996850539
#
_entry.id   5bf8563d9cf28019e47bf26996850539
#
_cell.length_a   1.000
_cell.length_b   1.000
_cell.length_c   1.000
_cell.angle_alpha   90.00
_cell.angle_beta   90.00
_cell.angle_gamma   90.00
#
_symmetry.space_group_name_H-M   'P 1'
#
loop_
_entity.id
_entity.type
_entity.pdbx_description
1 polymer ?
#
loop_
_entity_poly.entity_id
_entity_poly.type
_entity_poly.pdbx_seq_one_letter_code
_entity_poly.pdbx_strand_id
1 'polypeptide(L)'
;MALAVDPETQNIDLKAWQYCHPHWHDCLAQISRHSPEALLIPKSREALQEIFRTAHRENIKTIPCGNGSKLAWGGLTAEVDWLVSTQQLNGIVDHAVDDLTITVEAGLTFQELQNYLRPYRQFLPLDPAFPNRATLGGIVATADTGSLRQRYGGVRDLLLGVTLVRADGTFAKAGGKVVKNVAGYDLTKLITGSYGSLATIVELTFRLYPIQEQGLSLLFSGDVDAIRQLQQGLHHSVLTPVIADVLSPRLMAQFNLGQGYGLLIRFEAIAESITAQREALEAMGQALNLQAIAQSNLLSAQLSATLHQCPVVCKVGILPSRSLDLLKHLERLADGQAIARIHSKSGLGTIAFPHEKFLRQFRELRQFCQQNSGFLTMLQGSYRLKQQFEPWGYPDDALPLMEKIKAQFDPEKILSPQRFVGGI
;
A
#
# COMPACT_ATOMS: atom_id res chain seq x y z
N MET A 1 -4.65 35.19 -7.81
CA MET A 1 -5.36 35.39 -6.53
C MET A 1 -4.30 35.40 -5.44
N ALA A 2 -4.27 36.39 -4.53
CA ALA A 2 -3.29 36.35 -3.44
C ALA A 2 -3.63 35.14 -2.58
N LEU A 3 -2.63 34.28 -2.31
CA LEU A 3 -2.85 33.13 -1.45
C LEU A 3 -3.36 33.62 -0.10
N ALA A 4 -4.51 33.12 0.32
CA ALA A 4 -5.18 33.51 1.54
C ALA A 4 -4.44 33.06 2.83
N VAL A 5 -3.32 32.35 2.65
CA VAL A 5 -2.42 31.90 3.71
C VAL A 5 -1.12 32.69 3.62
N ASP A 6 -0.75 33.39 4.70
CA ASP A 6 0.53 34.09 4.78
C ASP A 6 1.66 33.08 5.14
N PRO A 7 2.57 32.78 4.19
CA PRO A 7 3.58 31.73 4.39
C PRO A 7 4.63 32.09 5.45
N GLU A 8 4.97 33.36 5.62
CA GLU A 8 6.05 33.77 6.51
C GLU A 8 5.62 33.74 7.97
N THR A 9 4.38 34.10 8.27
CA THR A 9 3.83 34.09 9.63
C THR A 9 3.35 32.73 10.09
N GLN A 10 3.11 31.79 9.15
CA GLN A 10 2.46 30.51 9.45
C GLN A 10 3.36 29.27 9.33
N ASN A 11 4.66 29.47 9.15
CA ASN A 11 5.62 28.35 9.08
C ASN A 11 5.29 27.32 7.94
N ILE A 12 5.03 27.83 6.74
CA ILE A 12 4.65 27.06 5.56
C ILE A 12 5.65 27.32 4.44
N ASP A 13 6.24 26.27 3.86
CA ASP A 13 6.91 26.37 2.57
C ASP A 13 5.86 26.33 1.47
N LEU A 14 5.69 27.43 0.77
CA LEU A 14 4.76 27.56 -0.35
C LEU A 14 5.54 27.57 -1.65
N LYS A 15 5.15 26.70 -2.58
CA LYS A 15 5.71 26.66 -3.93
C LYS A 15 4.58 26.82 -4.95
N ALA A 16 4.63 27.89 -5.75
CA ALA A 16 3.76 27.99 -6.90
C ALA A 16 3.98 26.78 -7.80
N TRP A 17 2.90 26.20 -8.34
CA TRP A 17 2.94 24.91 -9.03
C TRP A 17 4.00 24.84 -10.11
N GLN A 18 4.13 25.86 -10.92
CA GLN A 18 5.10 25.93 -12.04
C GLN A 18 6.57 25.75 -11.62
N TYR A 19 6.90 25.98 -10.34
CA TYR A 19 8.25 25.82 -9.79
C TYR A 19 8.42 24.53 -8.97
N CYS A 20 7.41 23.67 -8.96
CA CYS A 20 7.52 22.38 -8.29
C CYS A 20 8.43 21.43 -9.07
N HIS A 21 9.06 20.50 -8.36
CA HIS A 21 9.89 19.47 -8.98
C HIS A 21 9.08 18.63 -10.00
N PRO A 22 9.62 18.26 -11.17
CA PRO A 22 8.92 17.51 -12.23
C PRO A 22 8.17 16.27 -11.74
N HIS A 23 8.70 15.57 -10.72
CA HIS A 23 8.04 14.44 -10.12
C HIS A 23 6.59 14.70 -9.68
N TRP A 24 6.28 15.90 -9.14
CA TRP A 24 4.93 16.27 -8.75
C TRP A 24 4.00 16.40 -9.96
N HIS A 25 4.53 17.00 -11.04
CA HIS A 25 3.80 17.14 -12.31
C HIS A 25 3.48 15.77 -12.91
N ASP A 26 4.46 14.87 -12.97
CA ASP A 26 4.30 13.51 -13.52
C ASP A 26 3.28 12.68 -12.73
N CYS A 27 3.30 12.77 -11.42
CA CYS A 27 2.34 12.06 -10.58
C CYS A 27 0.92 12.60 -10.73
N LEU A 28 0.76 13.91 -10.74
CA LEU A 28 -0.57 14.54 -10.86
C LEU A 28 -1.17 14.33 -12.25
N ALA A 29 -0.38 14.40 -13.31
CA ALA A 29 -0.84 14.19 -14.69
C ALA A 29 -1.50 12.80 -14.92
N GLN A 30 -1.26 11.85 -14.05
CA GLN A 30 -1.91 10.53 -14.10
C GLN A 30 -3.31 10.51 -13.49
N ILE A 31 -3.72 11.55 -12.74
CA ILE A 31 -5.01 11.61 -12.05
C ILE A 31 -5.79 12.89 -12.31
N SER A 32 -5.17 13.94 -12.87
CA SER A 32 -5.81 15.23 -13.16
C SER A 32 -5.35 15.81 -14.50
N ARG A 33 -6.24 16.58 -15.15
CA ARG A 33 -5.91 17.44 -16.29
C ARG A 33 -5.65 18.88 -15.87
N HIS A 34 -6.05 19.24 -14.66
CA HIS A 34 -5.88 20.58 -14.11
C HIS A 34 -4.63 20.62 -13.25
N SER A 35 -3.91 21.71 -13.32
CA SER A 35 -2.78 21.99 -12.45
C SER A 35 -3.25 22.77 -11.24
N PRO A 36 -2.86 22.40 -10.02
CA PRO A 36 -3.15 23.19 -8.84
C PRO A 36 -2.42 24.54 -8.90
N GLU A 37 -2.87 25.48 -8.08
CA GLU A 37 -2.18 26.77 -7.93
C GLU A 37 -0.83 26.59 -7.21
N ALA A 38 -0.82 25.75 -6.16
CA ALA A 38 0.34 25.61 -5.30
C ALA A 38 0.51 24.23 -4.64
N LEU A 39 1.73 23.97 -4.23
CA LEU A 39 2.12 22.94 -3.26
C LEU A 39 2.44 23.63 -1.93
N LEU A 40 1.68 23.31 -0.88
CA LEU A 40 1.89 23.78 0.49
C LEU A 40 2.55 22.71 1.33
N ILE A 41 3.60 23.06 2.05
CA ILE A 41 4.39 22.14 2.87
C ILE A 41 4.47 22.74 4.29
N PRO A 42 3.50 22.45 5.17
CA PRO A 42 3.51 22.91 6.56
C PRO A 42 4.67 22.29 7.34
N LYS A 43 5.31 23.10 8.22
CA LYS A 43 6.41 22.70 9.10
C LYS A 43 5.94 22.41 10.52
N SER A 44 4.67 22.66 10.82
CA SER A 44 4.07 22.36 12.11
C SER A 44 2.62 21.90 11.96
N ARG A 45 2.07 21.33 13.02
CA ARG A 45 0.68 20.87 13.07
C ARG A 45 -0.29 22.05 13.00
N GLU A 46 0.08 23.17 13.65
CA GLU A 46 -0.69 24.40 13.66
C GLU A 46 -0.76 25.01 12.26
N ALA A 47 0.36 25.01 11.53
CA ALA A 47 0.39 25.43 10.14
C ALA A 47 -0.50 24.57 9.23
N LEU A 48 -0.46 23.24 9.41
CA LEU A 48 -1.36 22.32 8.70
C LEU A 48 -2.82 22.59 9.04
N GLN A 49 -3.15 22.82 10.30
CA GLN A 49 -4.48 23.16 10.76
C GLN A 49 -5.01 24.41 10.08
N GLU A 50 -4.21 25.47 10.01
CA GLU A 50 -4.61 26.75 9.42
C GLU A 50 -4.83 26.65 7.89
N ILE A 51 -4.01 25.83 7.21
CA ILE A 51 -4.25 25.52 5.79
C ILE A 51 -5.66 24.97 5.60
N PHE A 52 -6.08 23.97 6.40
CA PHE A 52 -7.43 23.37 6.25
C PHE A 52 -8.55 24.27 6.72
N ARG A 53 -8.35 25.10 7.76
CA ARG A 53 -9.31 26.14 8.14
C ARG A 53 -9.56 27.13 7.00
N THR A 54 -8.50 27.56 6.35
CA THR A 54 -8.58 28.47 5.20
C THR A 54 -9.24 27.78 4.02
N ALA A 55 -8.84 26.53 3.70
CA ALA A 55 -9.44 25.76 2.62
C ALA A 55 -10.94 25.54 2.84
N HIS A 56 -11.36 25.26 4.07
CA HIS A 56 -12.77 25.11 4.43
C HIS A 56 -13.56 26.41 4.28
N ARG A 57 -13.02 27.52 4.85
CA ARG A 57 -13.67 28.84 4.80
C ARG A 57 -13.87 29.34 3.36
N GLU A 58 -12.90 29.08 2.50
CA GLU A 58 -12.85 29.59 1.12
C GLU A 58 -13.23 28.54 0.08
N ASN A 59 -13.66 27.36 0.53
CA ASN A 59 -14.06 26.22 -0.32
C ASN A 59 -12.96 25.79 -1.32
N ILE A 60 -11.69 25.83 -0.90
CA ILE A 60 -10.52 25.46 -1.71
C ILE A 60 -10.37 23.95 -1.75
N LYS A 61 -10.28 23.36 -2.94
CA LYS A 61 -10.15 21.92 -3.15
C LYS A 61 -8.71 21.49 -2.95
N THR A 62 -8.48 20.46 -2.12
CA THR A 62 -7.16 20.04 -1.71
C THR A 62 -6.92 18.56 -1.92
N ILE A 63 -5.67 18.16 -2.15
CA ILE A 63 -5.22 16.78 -2.03
C ILE A 63 -4.15 16.72 -0.94
N PRO A 64 -4.42 16.09 0.22
CA PRO A 64 -3.41 15.78 1.20
C PRO A 64 -2.50 14.65 0.69
N CYS A 65 -1.20 14.79 0.87
CA CYS A 65 -0.20 13.81 0.46
C CYS A 65 1.05 13.83 1.35
N GLY A 66 1.92 12.86 1.20
CA GLY A 66 3.28 12.89 1.76
C GLY A 66 4.27 13.32 0.66
N ASN A 67 5.26 12.47 0.34
CA ASN A 67 6.23 12.70 -0.75
C ASN A 67 5.68 12.39 -2.15
N GLY A 68 4.37 12.22 -2.34
CA GLY A 68 3.74 11.97 -3.62
C GLY A 68 4.02 10.59 -4.24
N SER A 69 4.71 9.67 -3.56
CA SER A 69 5.11 8.37 -4.11
C SER A 69 3.95 7.51 -4.63
N LYS A 70 2.74 7.73 -4.11
CA LYS A 70 1.49 7.04 -4.47
C LYS A 70 0.40 8.01 -4.89
N LEU A 71 0.75 9.25 -5.24
CA LEU A 71 -0.23 10.25 -5.68
C LEU A 71 -0.96 9.78 -6.95
N ALA A 72 -0.26 9.09 -7.82
CA ALA A 72 -0.82 8.50 -9.03
C ALA A 72 -1.78 7.30 -8.79
N TRP A 73 -1.84 6.75 -7.58
CA TRP A 73 -2.68 5.60 -7.28
C TRP A 73 -4.16 5.98 -7.14
N GLY A 74 -5.05 5.05 -7.51
CA GLY A 74 -6.49 5.19 -7.37
C GLY A 74 -7.16 5.95 -8.51
N GLY A 75 -8.32 6.54 -8.21
CA GLY A 75 -9.19 7.23 -9.18
C GLY A 75 -8.65 8.55 -9.72
N LEU A 76 -9.37 9.08 -10.69
CA LEU A 76 -9.17 10.44 -11.18
C LEU A 76 -9.71 11.43 -10.14
N THR A 77 -9.16 12.64 -10.12
CA THR A 77 -9.66 13.71 -9.28
C THR A 77 -10.36 14.78 -10.12
N ALA A 78 -11.30 15.49 -9.51
CA ALA A 78 -11.78 16.75 -10.05
C ALA A 78 -10.70 17.82 -10.00
N GLU A 79 -11.04 19.05 -10.36
CA GLU A 79 -10.16 20.20 -10.21
C GLU A 79 -9.73 20.39 -8.75
N VAL A 80 -8.46 20.67 -8.54
CA VAL A 80 -7.82 20.80 -7.25
C VAL A 80 -6.98 22.07 -7.23
N ASP A 81 -7.16 22.88 -6.19
CA ASP A 81 -6.47 24.16 -6.05
C ASP A 81 -5.11 23.99 -5.37
N TRP A 82 -5.05 23.16 -4.31
CA TRP A 82 -3.83 22.95 -3.55
C TRP A 82 -3.45 21.49 -3.37
N LEU A 83 -2.16 21.18 -3.51
CA LEU A 83 -1.54 20.00 -2.90
C LEU A 83 -1.01 20.37 -1.52
N VAL A 84 -1.33 19.58 -0.50
CA VAL A 84 -0.88 19.79 0.88
C VAL A 84 -0.01 18.62 1.31
N SER A 85 1.31 18.87 1.40
CA SER A 85 2.29 17.81 1.69
C SER A 85 2.72 17.81 3.14
N THR A 86 2.58 16.68 3.83
CA THR A 86 3.03 16.48 5.20
C THR A 86 4.51 16.12 5.31
N GLN A 87 5.30 16.20 4.25
CA GLN A 87 6.69 15.71 4.20
C GLN A 87 7.62 16.33 5.25
N GLN A 88 7.34 17.52 5.78
CA GLN A 88 8.12 18.16 6.83
C GLN A 88 7.59 17.88 8.26
N LEU A 89 6.46 17.20 8.39
CA LEU A 89 6.00 16.63 9.65
C LEU A 89 6.56 15.20 9.75
N ASN A 90 7.85 15.08 10.08
CA ASN A 90 8.62 13.83 9.94
C ASN A 90 9.38 13.43 11.21
N GLY A 91 8.96 13.94 12.35
CA GLY A 91 9.57 13.62 13.65
C GLY A 91 9.16 12.26 14.22
N ILE A 92 10.03 11.72 15.10
CA ILE A 92 9.68 10.69 16.07
C ILE A 92 9.09 11.39 17.29
N VAL A 93 7.83 11.08 17.62
CA VAL A 93 7.12 11.73 18.73
C VAL A 93 7.36 10.99 20.04
N ASP A 94 7.33 9.65 20.00
CA ASP A 94 7.54 8.80 21.17
C ASP A 94 7.94 7.39 20.75
N HIS A 95 8.82 6.75 21.50
CA HIS A 95 9.22 5.36 21.27
C HIS A 95 9.30 4.61 22.60
N ALA A 96 8.28 3.84 22.90
CA ALA A 96 8.26 2.96 24.06
C ALA A 96 8.88 1.61 23.69
N VAL A 97 10.20 1.51 23.85
CA VAL A 97 11.02 0.37 23.39
C VAL A 97 10.53 -0.94 23.98
N ASP A 98 10.29 -0.98 25.28
CA ASP A 98 9.87 -2.20 26.02
C ASP A 98 8.43 -2.62 25.68
N ASP A 99 7.57 -1.65 25.32
CA ASP A 99 6.17 -1.89 24.94
C ASP A 99 6.02 -2.21 23.45
N LEU A 100 7.11 -2.15 22.68
CA LEU A 100 7.10 -2.37 21.22
C LEU A 100 6.09 -1.45 20.51
N THR A 101 6.05 -0.16 20.89
CA THR A 101 5.19 0.83 20.25
C THR A 101 5.96 2.08 19.89
N ILE A 102 5.60 2.70 18.76
CA ILE A 102 6.18 3.96 18.32
C ILE A 102 5.10 4.92 17.82
N THR A 103 5.24 6.20 18.18
CA THR A 103 4.41 7.28 17.65
C THR A 103 5.28 8.21 16.82
N VAL A 104 4.84 8.47 15.59
CA VAL A 104 5.59 9.23 14.60
C VAL A 104 4.69 10.21 13.86
N GLU A 105 5.27 11.25 13.30
CA GLU A 105 4.58 12.15 12.39
C GLU A 105 4.39 11.49 11.01
N ALA A 106 3.31 11.87 10.32
CA ALA A 106 2.83 11.21 9.10
C ALA A 106 3.79 11.35 7.89
N GLY A 107 4.62 12.38 7.87
CA GLY A 107 5.59 12.67 6.82
C GLY A 107 6.90 11.89 6.92
N LEU A 108 7.17 11.21 8.03
CA LEU A 108 8.35 10.33 8.17
C LEU A 108 8.30 9.22 7.11
N THR A 109 9.40 8.99 6.40
CA THR A 109 9.46 7.91 5.41
C THR A 109 9.60 6.55 6.10
N PHE A 110 9.12 5.51 5.43
CA PHE A 110 9.23 4.15 5.94
C PHE A 110 10.69 3.73 6.16
N GLN A 111 11.58 4.09 5.24
CA GLN A 111 13.00 3.73 5.36
C GLN A 111 13.69 4.47 6.51
N GLU A 112 13.38 5.74 6.73
CA GLU A 112 13.91 6.49 7.88
C GLU A 112 13.46 5.87 9.20
N LEU A 113 12.18 5.48 9.31
CA LEU A 113 11.68 4.75 10.48
C LEU A 113 12.44 3.44 10.70
N GLN A 114 12.61 2.62 9.66
CA GLN A 114 13.33 1.35 9.78
C GLN A 114 14.78 1.55 10.20
N ASN A 115 15.46 2.59 9.67
CA ASN A 115 16.82 2.94 10.06
C ASN A 115 16.89 3.37 11.53
N TYR A 116 15.91 4.14 12.00
CA TYR A 116 15.80 4.55 13.41
C TYR A 116 15.58 3.35 14.35
N LEU A 117 14.74 2.39 13.97
CA LEU A 117 14.40 1.23 14.80
C LEU A 117 15.49 0.16 14.87
N ARG A 118 16.37 0.08 13.86
CA ARG A 118 17.39 -0.96 13.73
C ARG A 118 18.34 -1.10 14.94
N PRO A 119 18.86 -0.02 15.54
CA PRO A 119 19.69 -0.10 16.76
C PRO A 119 18.97 -0.73 17.94
N TYR A 120 17.66 -0.59 18.03
CA TYR A 120 16.81 -1.18 19.08
C TYR A 120 16.41 -2.63 18.78
N ARG A 121 16.91 -3.21 17.65
CA ARG A 121 16.53 -4.54 17.17
C ARG A 121 15.02 -4.71 16.97
N GLN A 122 14.35 -3.65 16.56
CA GLN A 122 12.92 -3.60 16.28
C GLN A 122 12.67 -3.20 14.84
N PHE A 123 11.47 -3.50 14.34
CA PHE A 123 11.04 -3.06 13.02
C PHE A 123 9.52 -2.94 12.94
N LEU A 124 9.03 -2.12 12.03
CA LEU A 124 7.64 -2.09 11.63
C LEU A 124 7.46 -3.13 10.51
N PRO A 125 6.72 -4.24 10.71
CA PRO A 125 6.66 -5.36 9.77
C PRO A 125 5.72 -5.08 8.59
N LEU A 126 6.02 -4.02 7.84
CA LEU A 126 5.42 -3.69 6.57
C LEU A 126 6.48 -3.76 5.47
N ASP A 127 6.05 -3.97 4.24
CA ASP A 127 6.88 -3.97 3.04
C ASP A 127 6.17 -3.21 1.92
N PRO A 128 6.01 -1.88 2.09
CA PRO A 128 5.27 -1.04 1.16
C PRO A 128 6.01 -0.85 -0.16
N ALA A 129 5.26 -0.46 -1.20
CA ALA A 129 5.84 0.09 -2.42
C ALA A 129 6.64 1.37 -2.12
N PHE A 130 7.77 1.54 -2.82
CA PHE A 130 8.62 2.74 -2.73
C PHE A 130 9.13 3.08 -1.32
N PRO A 131 9.73 2.15 -0.55
CA PRO A 131 10.01 2.32 0.88
C PRO A 131 10.86 3.55 1.20
N ASN A 132 11.77 3.96 0.32
CA ASN A 132 12.63 5.15 0.47
C ASN A 132 11.88 6.47 0.32
N ARG A 133 10.69 6.47 -0.27
CA ARG A 133 9.90 7.68 -0.58
C ARG A 133 8.53 7.66 0.08
N ALA A 134 7.98 6.48 0.35
CA ALA A 134 6.66 6.34 0.95
C ALA A 134 6.68 6.85 2.39
N THR A 135 5.87 7.87 2.67
CA THR A 135 5.63 8.34 4.03
C THR A 135 4.66 7.44 4.77
N LEU A 136 4.76 7.37 6.10
CA LEU A 136 3.89 6.52 6.92
C LEU A 136 2.41 6.93 6.79
N GLY A 137 2.12 8.22 6.72
CA GLY A 137 0.78 8.72 6.41
C GLY A 137 0.25 8.23 5.06
N GLY A 138 1.10 8.25 4.00
CA GLY A 138 0.77 7.75 2.68
C GLY A 138 0.56 6.23 2.64
N ILE A 139 1.32 5.46 3.42
CA ILE A 139 1.14 4.00 3.56
C ILE A 139 -0.21 3.68 4.21
N VAL A 140 -0.56 4.38 5.30
CA VAL A 140 -1.85 4.21 5.96
C VAL A 140 -2.99 4.64 5.05
N ALA A 141 -2.90 5.82 4.45
CA ALA A 141 -3.94 6.35 3.57
C ALA A 141 -4.24 5.45 2.36
N THR A 142 -3.27 4.66 1.87
CA THR A 142 -3.45 3.74 0.73
C THR A 142 -3.60 2.28 1.14
N ALA A 143 -3.54 1.96 2.43
CA ALA A 143 -3.51 0.60 2.97
C ALA A 143 -2.46 -0.29 2.23
N ASP A 144 -1.29 0.30 1.98
CA ASP A 144 -0.24 -0.34 1.20
C ASP A 144 0.50 -1.39 2.05
N THR A 145 0.38 -2.63 1.65
CA THR A 145 0.92 -3.78 2.38
C THR A 145 1.40 -4.83 1.39
N GLY A 146 2.57 -5.40 1.61
CA GLY A 146 3.15 -6.47 0.80
C GLY A 146 3.06 -7.86 1.44
N SER A 147 4.11 -8.64 1.23
CA SER A 147 4.19 -10.08 1.56
C SER A 147 4.28 -10.35 3.07
N LEU A 148 4.85 -9.44 3.86
CA LEU A 148 4.97 -9.58 5.32
C LEU A 148 3.60 -9.68 6.02
N ARG A 149 2.53 -9.28 5.32
CA ARG A 149 1.15 -9.51 5.77
C ARG A 149 0.87 -10.97 6.11
N GLN A 150 1.57 -11.91 5.50
CA GLN A 150 1.45 -13.34 5.75
C GLN A 150 1.54 -13.68 7.24
N ARG A 151 2.47 -13.06 7.96
CA ARG A 151 2.77 -13.29 9.38
C ARG A 151 2.23 -12.20 10.29
N TYR A 152 2.36 -10.94 9.89
CA TYR A 152 2.19 -9.79 10.80
C TYR A 152 0.87 -9.05 10.61
N GLY A 153 0.08 -9.41 9.62
CA GLY A 153 -1.12 -8.64 9.26
C GLY A 153 -0.80 -7.43 8.39
N GLY A 154 -1.82 -6.63 8.12
CA GLY A 154 -1.68 -5.42 7.31
C GLY A 154 -1.58 -4.14 8.16
N VAL A 155 -1.60 -3.00 7.49
CA VAL A 155 -1.60 -1.67 8.14
C VAL A 155 -2.67 -1.56 9.22
N ARG A 156 -3.90 -2.05 8.96
CA ARG A 156 -5.02 -2.02 9.91
C ARG A 156 -4.76 -2.78 11.21
N ASP A 157 -3.91 -3.80 11.16
CA ASP A 157 -3.63 -4.68 12.29
C ASP A 157 -2.47 -4.14 13.14
N LEU A 158 -1.63 -3.29 12.55
CA LEU A 158 -0.44 -2.71 13.17
C LEU A 158 -0.69 -1.28 13.69
N LEU A 159 -1.67 -0.56 13.13
CA LEU A 159 -2.01 0.81 13.52
C LEU A 159 -2.86 0.81 14.80
N LEU A 160 -2.29 1.35 15.89
CA LEU A 160 -2.92 1.44 17.21
C LEU A 160 -3.63 2.76 17.44
N GLY A 161 -3.10 3.85 16.88
CA GLY A 161 -3.65 5.20 17.06
C GLY A 161 -3.34 6.12 15.89
N VAL A 162 -4.18 7.14 15.73
CA VAL A 162 -4.05 8.16 14.69
C VAL A 162 -4.49 9.52 15.22
N THR A 163 -3.75 10.56 14.86
CA THR A 163 -4.16 11.96 14.98
C THR A 163 -4.41 12.51 13.58
N LEU A 164 -5.54 13.18 13.39
CA LEU A 164 -6.05 13.68 12.12
C LEU A 164 -6.33 15.17 12.18
N VAL A 165 -6.25 15.84 11.04
CA VAL A 165 -6.89 17.13 10.78
C VAL A 165 -8.05 16.89 9.83
N ARG A 166 -9.26 17.30 10.24
CA ARG A 166 -10.49 17.22 9.45
C ARG A 166 -10.54 18.34 8.40
N ALA A 167 -11.51 18.26 7.50
CA ALA A 167 -11.72 19.28 6.47
C ALA A 167 -11.88 20.70 7.04
N ASP A 168 -12.53 20.84 8.21
CA ASP A 168 -12.75 22.10 8.93
C ASP A 168 -11.50 22.60 9.73
N GLY A 169 -10.37 21.90 9.63
CA GLY A 169 -9.16 22.21 10.38
C GLY A 169 -9.18 21.75 11.83
N THR A 170 -10.19 21.04 12.32
CA THR A 170 -10.21 20.54 13.69
C THR A 170 -9.36 19.27 13.84
N PHE A 171 -8.63 19.17 14.96
CA PHE A 171 -7.92 17.94 15.31
C PHE A 171 -8.88 16.89 15.85
N ALA A 172 -8.68 15.65 15.40
CA ALA A 172 -9.34 14.48 15.95
C ALA A 172 -8.30 13.40 16.27
N LYS A 173 -8.49 12.69 17.37
CA LYS A 173 -7.61 11.58 17.78
C LYS A 173 -8.46 10.31 17.98
N ALA A 174 -7.96 9.19 17.47
CA ALA A 174 -8.58 7.89 17.66
C ALA A 174 -7.53 6.84 18.02
N GLY A 175 -7.91 5.85 18.83
CA GLY A 175 -6.97 4.85 19.32
C GLY A 175 -5.99 5.42 20.37
N GLY A 176 -4.87 4.76 20.57
CA GLY A 176 -3.85 5.15 21.55
C GLY A 176 -2.63 4.24 21.50
N LYS A 177 -1.84 4.23 22.58
CA LYS A 177 -0.63 3.39 22.69
C LYS A 177 -0.93 1.96 23.14
N VAL A 178 -2.17 1.65 23.52
CA VAL A 178 -2.55 0.34 24.06
C VAL A 178 -3.18 -0.54 22.98
N VAL A 179 -2.82 -1.80 22.97
CA VAL A 179 -3.30 -2.80 21.98
C VAL A 179 -4.81 -3.04 22.10
N LYS A 180 -5.39 -2.87 23.29
CA LYS A 180 -6.81 -3.10 23.55
C LYS A 180 -7.49 -1.77 23.92
N ASN A 181 -7.99 -1.07 22.91
CA ASN A 181 -8.85 0.10 23.10
C ASN A 181 -10.26 -0.24 22.64
N VAL A 182 -11.21 -0.27 23.59
CA VAL A 182 -12.63 -0.61 23.35
C VAL A 182 -13.57 0.59 23.53
N ALA A 183 -13.01 1.79 23.76
CA ALA A 183 -13.78 3.00 23.91
C ALA A 183 -14.00 3.68 22.54
N GLY A 184 -15.24 3.79 22.12
CA GLY A 184 -15.66 4.44 20.88
C GLY A 184 -15.44 3.60 19.61
N TYR A 185 -15.68 4.24 18.46
CA TYR A 185 -15.47 3.61 17.14
C TYR A 185 -13.99 3.58 16.77
N ASP A 186 -13.55 2.48 16.19
CA ASP A 186 -12.18 2.32 15.70
C ASP A 186 -11.96 3.07 14.38
N LEU A 187 -11.73 4.38 14.48
CA LEU A 187 -11.46 5.23 13.32
C LEU A 187 -10.12 4.90 12.65
N THR A 188 -9.20 4.20 13.31
CA THR A 188 -7.94 3.76 12.67
C THR A 188 -8.23 2.85 11.48
N LYS A 189 -9.28 2.01 11.60
CA LYS A 189 -9.73 1.11 10.54
C LYS A 189 -10.42 1.84 9.40
N LEU A 190 -11.15 2.93 9.70
CA LEU A 190 -11.83 3.75 8.71
C LEU A 190 -10.85 4.58 7.88
N ILE A 191 -9.84 5.18 8.55
CA ILE A 191 -8.85 6.04 7.88
C ILE A 191 -7.87 5.23 7.04
N THR A 192 -7.59 3.97 7.42
CA THR A 192 -6.72 3.09 6.63
C THR A 192 -7.36 2.77 5.28
N GLY A 193 -6.73 3.24 4.20
CA GLY A 193 -7.22 3.06 2.84
C GLY A 193 -8.22 4.11 2.37
N SER A 194 -8.32 5.25 3.07
CA SER A 194 -9.24 6.37 2.71
C SER A 194 -8.72 7.28 1.59
N TYR A 195 -7.49 7.14 1.16
CA TYR A 195 -6.86 7.96 0.10
C TYR A 195 -6.92 9.47 0.35
N GLY A 196 -6.97 9.90 1.62
CA GLY A 196 -7.07 11.31 1.98
C GLY A 196 -8.44 11.94 1.72
N SER A 197 -9.47 11.13 1.47
CA SER A 197 -10.82 11.64 1.21
C SER A 197 -11.61 12.01 2.47
N LEU A 198 -11.19 11.53 3.65
CA LEU A 198 -11.91 11.76 4.91
C LEU A 198 -11.21 12.78 5.82
N ALA A 199 -9.90 12.74 5.91
CA ALA A 199 -9.08 13.59 6.75
C ALA A 199 -7.62 13.55 6.32
N THR A 200 -6.80 14.48 6.83
CA THR A 200 -5.35 14.47 6.69
C THR A 200 -4.72 13.83 7.92
N ILE A 201 -3.87 12.83 7.71
CA ILE A 201 -3.15 12.13 8.78
C ILE A 201 -1.96 12.99 9.22
N VAL A 202 -1.82 13.21 10.53
CA VAL A 202 -0.77 14.03 11.14
C VAL A 202 0.22 13.18 11.93
N GLU A 203 -0.30 12.22 12.71
CA GLU A 203 0.48 11.40 13.63
C GLU A 203 -0.07 9.98 13.66
N LEU A 204 0.80 9.01 13.82
CA LEU A 204 0.50 7.58 13.78
C LEU A 204 1.19 6.85 14.92
N THR A 205 0.48 5.98 15.60
CA THR A 205 1.04 5.07 16.60
C THR A 205 0.98 3.64 16.06
N PHE A 206 2.14 2.99 15.97
CA PHE A 206 2.26 1.61 15.47
C PHE A 206 2.72 0.64 16.53
N ARG A 207 2.28 -0.61 16.40
CA ARG A 207 2.89 -1.76 17.05
C ARG A 207 4.12 -2.19 16.27
N LEU A 208 5.21 -2.45 16.99
CA LEU A 208 6.48 -2.96 16.47
C LEU A 208 6.66 -4.45 16.77
N TYR A 209 7.67 -5.03 16.13
CA TYR A 209 8.10 -6.40 16.38
C TYR A 209 9.63 -6.47 16.51
N PRO A 210 10.18 -7.43 17.27
CA PRO A 210 11.60 -7.66 17.34
C PRO A 210 12.12 -8.28 16.05
N ILE A 211 13.33 -7.84 15.62
CA ILE A 211 14.05 -8.45 14.51
C ILE A 211 14.50 -9.84 14.94
N GLN A 212 14.16 -10.86 14.16
CA GLN A 212 14.55 -12.24 14.40
C GLN A 212 16.04 -12.45 14.13
N GLU A 213 16.62 -13.51 14.73
CA GLU A 213 18.06 -13.78 14.65
C GLU A 213 18.49 -14.18 13.23
N GLN A 214 17.71 -15.04 12.60
CA GLN A 214 18.01 -15.57 11.26
C GLN A 214 16.82 -15.45 10.32
N GLY A 215 17.15 -15.39 9.02
CA GLY A 215 16.15 -15.42 7.95
C GLY A 215 16.65 -16.33 6.82
N LEU A 216 15.75 -17.17 6.32
CA LEU A 216 15.98 -18.06 5.20
C LEU A 216 14.89 -17.88 4.15
N SER A 217 15.29 -17.61 2.91
CA SER A 217 14.39 -17.58 1.75
C SER A 217 14.64 -18.78 0.84
N LEU A 218 13.58 -19.52 0.53
CA LEU A 218 13.59 -20.67 -0.37
C LEU A 218 12.61 -20.43 -1.51
N LEU A 219 13.01 -20.80 -2.71
CA LEU A 219 12.18 -20.75 -3.91
C LEU A 219 12.03 -22.15 -4.52
N PHE A 220 10.81 -22.49 -4.86
CA PHE A 220 10.50 -23.67 -5.67
C PHE A 220 9.97 -23.22 -7.03
N SER A 221 10.34 -23.92 -8.10
CA SER A 221 9.86 -23.66 -9.45
C SER A 221 9.33 -24.95 -10.07
N GLY A 222 8.22 -24.86 -10.83
CA GLY A 222 7.63 -26.03 -11.46
C GLY A 222 6.37 -25.70 -12.24
N ASP A 223 5.67 -26.76 -12.65
CA ASP A 223 4.37 -26.61 -13.26
C ASP A 223 3.29 -26.14 -12.26
N VAL A 224 2.13 -25.76 -12.76
CA VAL A 224 1.06 -25.19 -11.95
C VAL A 224 0.51 -26.17 -10.92
N ASP A 225 0.49 -27.47 -11.20
CA ASP A 225 -0.12 -28.46 -10.32
C ASP A 225 0.84 -28.86 -9.19
N ALA A 226 2.13 -29.01 -9.49
CA ALA A 226 3.17 -29.23 -8.46
C ALA A 226 3.25 -28.05 -7.47
N ILE A 227 3.26 -26.81 -7.97
CA ILE A 227 3.27 -25.61 -7.11
C ILE A 227 1.97 -25.51 -6.30
N ARG A 228 0.80 -25.87 -6.87
CA ARG A 228 -0.48 -25.92 -6.15
C ARG A 228 -0.44 -26.91 -5.00
N GLN A 229 0.07 -28.11 -5.22
CA GLN A 229 0.18 -29.15 -4.19
C GLN A 229 1.14 -28.70 -3.07
N LEU A 230 2.27 -28.11 -3.40
CA LEU A 230 3.20 -27.57 -2.40
C LEU A 230 2.57 -26.43 -1.58
N GLN A 231 1.85 -25.50 -2.24
CA GLN A 231 1.10 -24.43 -1.58
C GLN A 231 0.06 -24.99 -0.60
N GLN A 232 -0.71 -26.00 -1.01
CA GLN A 232 -1.70 -26.66 -0.16
C GLN A 232 -1.04 -27.38 1.01
N GLY A 233 0.03 -28.13 0.77
CA GLY A 233 0.83 -28.78 1.80
C GLY A 233 1.34 -27.78 2.85
N LEU A 234 1.87 -26.63 2.41
CA LEU A 234 2.31 -25.56 3.30
C LEU A 234 1.16 -25.02 4.17
N HIS A 235 -0.03 -24.82 3.60
CA HIS A 235 -1.20 -24.32 4.35
C HIS A 235 -1.70 -25.30 5.43
N HIS A 236 -1.55 -26.60 5.20
CA HIS A 236 -1.96 -27.65 6.18
C HIS A 236 -0.84 -28.04 7.15
N SER A 237 0.36 -27.47 6.98
CA SER A 237 1.50 -27.76 7.83
C SER A 237 1.54 -26.87 9.09
N VAL A 238 2.44 -27.22 10.00
CA VAL A 238 2.77 -26.40 11.19
C VAL A 238 3.82 -25.33 10.89
N LEU A 239 4.29 -25.20 9.64
CA LEU A 239 5.29 -24.24 9.25
C LEU A 239 4.75 -22.80 9.36
N THR A 240 5.63 -21.88 9.75
CA THR A 240 5.25 -20.49 10.05
C THR A 240 6.03 -19.48 9.20
N PRO A 241 5.85 -19.46 7.87
CA PRO A 241 6.55 -18.53 7.03
C PRO A 241 6.12 -17.08 7.29
N VAL A 242 7.08 -16.15 7.20
CA VAL A 242 6.79 -14.70 7.22
C VAL A 242 6.40 -14.18 5.84
N ILE A 243 6.86 -14.85 4.77
CA ILE A 243 6.47 -14.63 3.38
C ILE A 243 6.13 -15.98 2.76
N ALA A 244 5.05 -16.02 1.98
CA ALA A 244 4.72 -17.12 1.08
C ALA A 244 3.99 -16.54 -0.13
N ASP A 245 4.67 -16.47 -1.27
CA ASP A 245 4.20 -15.80 -2.47
C ASP A 245 4.24 -16.72 -3.69
N VAL A 246 3.14 -16.80 -4.41
CA VAL A 246 3.07 -17.44 -5.72
C VAL A 246 3.47 -16.44 -6.80
N LEU A 247 4.39 -16.83 -7.69
CA LEU A 247 4.97 -15.99 -8.73
C LEU A 247 4.56 -16.48 -10.12
N SER A 248 4.26 -15.53 -11.03
CA SER A 248 3.96 -15.85 -12.43
C SER A 248 5.21 -16.28 -13.20
N PRO A 249 5.07 -17.11 -14.27
CA PRO A 249 6.20 -17.60 -15.08
C PRO A 249 7.04 -16.45 -15.65
N ARG A 250 6.41 -15.37 -16.10
CA ARG A 250 7.12 -14.20 -16.64
C ARG A 250 7.98 -13.51 -15.58
N LEU A 251 7.48 -13.39 -14.34
CA LEU A 251 8.26 -12.80 -13.24
C LEU A 251 9.44 -13.71 -12.86
N MET A 252 9.24 -15.02 -12.84
CA MET A 252 10.30 -16.00 -12.65
C MET A 252 11.41 -15.88 -13.70
N ALA A 253 11.03 -15.77 -14.98
CA ALA A 253 11.96 -15.63 -16.09
C ALA A 253 12.77 -14.31 -16.03
N GLN A 254 12.16 -13.18 -15.65
CA GLN A 254 12.86 -11.90 -15.52
C GLN A 254 13.99 -11.91 -14.51
N PHE A 255 13.90 -12.73 -13.48
CA PHE A 255 14.90 -12.87 -12.42
C PHE A 255 15.77 -14.12 -12.55
N ASN A 256 15.63 -14.88 -13.65
CA ASN A 256 16.34 -16.16 -13.85
C ASN A 256 16.14 -17.15 -12.70
N LEU A 257 14.90 -17.23 -12.17
CA LEU A 257 14.55 -18.01 -10.97
C LEU A 257 14.07 -19.44 -11.30
N GLY A 258 14.21 -19.90 -12.52
CA GLY A 258 13.74 -21.19 -13.00
C GLY A 258 12.60 -21.06 -14.01
N GLN A 259 11.99 -22.18 -14.39
CA GLN A 259 10.90 -22.23 -15.37
C GLN A 259 9.54 -22.48 -14.70
N GLY A 260 8.47 -22.02 -15.34
CA GLY A 260 7.11 -22.20 -14.85
C GLY A 260 6.74 -21.25 -13.72
N TYR A 261 5.86 -21.70 -12.83
CA TYR A 261 5.41 -20.94 -11.67
C TYR A 261 6.39 -21.05 -10.51
N GLY A 262 6.43 -20.04 -9.64
CA GLY A 262 7.26 -20.04 -8.46
C GLY A 262 6.47 -20.02 -7.16
N LEU A 263 7.02 -20.61 -6.09
CA LEU A 263 6.57 -20.41 -4.72
C LEU A 263 7.77 -19.95 -3.89
N LEU A 264 7.78 -18.66 -3.53
CA LEU A 264 8.79 -18.03 -2.68
C LEU A 264 8.33 -18.10 -1.23
N ILE A 265 9.14 -18.70 -0.38
CA ILE A 265 8.85 -18.87 1.05
C ILE A 265 10.01 -18.30 1.85
N ARG A 266 9.70 -17.49 2.88
CA ARG A 266 10.71 -16.98 3.80
C ARG A 266 10.32 -17.30 5.23
N PHE A 267 11.29 -17.81 5.99
CA PHE A 267 11.22 -18.00 7.43
C PHE A 267 12.11 -17.00 8.15
N GLU A 268 11.69 -16.56 9.32
CA GLU A 268 12.47 -15.75 10.25
C GLU A 268 12.25 -16.27 11.66
N ALA A 269 13.30 -16.77 12.30
CA ALA A 269 13.25 -17.39 13.63
C ALA A 269 14.66 -17.55 14.23
N ILE A 270 14.78 -18.30 15.35
CA ILE A 270 16.05 -18.79 15.87
C ILE A 270 16.61 -19.91 14.98
N ALA A 271 17.91 -20.19 15.07
CA ALA A 271 18.64 -21.10 14.17
C ALA A 271 18.06 -22.51 14.10
N GLU A 272 17.71 -23.09 15.25
CA GLU A 272 17.14 -24.43 15.33
C GLU A 272 15.79 -24.52 14.61
N SER A 273 14.94 -23.52 14.79
CA SER A 273 13.65 -23.46 14.11
C SER A 273 13.79 -23.28 12.60
N ILE A 274 14.76 -22.48 12.12
CA ILE A 274 15.05 -22.32 10.70
C ILE A 274 15.45 -23.65 10.08
N THR A 275 16.33 -24.43 10.74
CA THR A 275 16.77 -25.74 10.27
C THR A 275 15.60 -26.71 10.15
N ALA A 276 14.79 -26.85 11.20
CA ALA A 276 13.65 -27.75 11.19
C ALA A 276 12.58 -27.38 10.13
N GLN A 277 12.29 -26.08 9.97
CA GLN A 277 11.32 -25.60 8.96
C GLN A 277 11.87 -25.80 7.53
N ARG A 278 13.17 -25.62 7.32
CA ARG A 278 13.83 -25.88 6.05
C ARG A 278 13.70 -27.37 5.67
N GLU A 279 14.13 -28.28 6.54
CA GLU A 279 14.08 -29.71 6.30
C GLU A 279 12.67 -30.21 5.97
N ALA A 280 11.68 -29.77 6.77
CA ALA A 280 10.29 -30.12 6.53
C ALA A 280 9.76 -29.62 5.19
N LEU A 281 10.10 -28.37 4.80
CA LEU A 281 9.67 -27.80 3.52
C LEU A 281 10.39 -28.44 2.33
N GLU A 282 11.69 -28.74 2.44
CA GLU A 282 12.46 -29.43 1.41
C GLU A 282 11.91 -30.87 1.18
N ALA A 283 11.56 -31.57 2.25
CA ALA A 283 10.93 -32.90 2.15
C ALA A 283 9.56 -32.84 1.42
N MET A 284 8.74 -31.82 1.69
CA MET A 284 7.48 -31.60 0.95
C MET A 284 7.72 -31.34 -0.54
N GLY A 285 8.75 -30.54 -0.89
CA GLY A 285 9.13 -30.27 -2.26
C GLY A 285 9.62 -31.52 -2.97
N GLN A 286 10.50 -32.29 -2.33
CA GLN A 286 11.06 -33.54 -2.88
C GLN A 286 9.97 -34.58 -3.21
N ALA A 287 8.94 -34.69 -2.36
CA ALA A 287 7.79 -35.57 -2.62
C ALA A 287 7.01 -35.19 -3.89
N LEU A 288 7.17 -33.96 -4.38
CA LEU A 288 6.56 -33.42 -5.60
C LEU A 288 7.56 -33.24 -6.75
N ASN A 289 8.77 -33.81 -6.61
CA ASN A 289 9.91 -33.62 -7.54
C ASN A 289 10.29 -32.13 -7.75
N LEU A 290 10.05 -31.29 -6.75
CA LEU A 290 10.48 -29.89 -6.72
C LEU A 290 11.75 -29.74 -5.90
N GLN A 291 12.68 -28.95 -6.43
CA GLN A 291 13.94 -28.63 -5.72
C GLN A 291 13.82 -27.24 -5.08
N ALA A 292 14.23 -27.14 -3.82
CA ALA A 292 14.37 -25.87 -3.11
C ALA A 292 15.68 -25.18 -3.52
N ILE A 293 15.59 -23.90 -3.89
CA ILE A 293 16.75 -23.07 -4.22
C ILE A 293 16.79 -21.93 -3.21
N ALA A 294 17.88 -21.85 -2.46
CA ALA A 294 18.09 -20.76 -1.51
C ALA A 294 18.21 -19.41 -2.26
N GLN A 295 17.56 -18.40 -1.74
CA GLN A 295 17.51 -17.06 -2.33
C GLN A 295 17.98 -15.99 -1.36
N SER A 296 18.38 -14.85 -1.91
CA SER A 296 18.64 -13.66 -1.11
C SER A 296 17.39 -13.20 -0.36
N ASN A 297 17.56 -12.80 0.89
CA ASN A 297 16.46 -12.19 1.67
C ASN A 297 15.95 -10.86 1.08
N LEU A 298 16.69 -10.28 0.13
CA LEU A 298 16.28 -9.08 -0.61
C LEU A 298 15.38 -9.38 -1.81
N LEU A 299 15.25 -10.64 -2.23
CA LEU A 299 14.51 -11.00 -3.45
C LEU A 299 13.06 -10.48 -3.40
N SER A 300 12.34 -10.63 -2.29
CA SER A 300 10.96 -10.14 -2.18
C SER A 300 10.84 -8.62 -2.41
N ALA A 301 11.80 -7.83 -1.91
CA ALA A 301 11.85 -6.39 -2.15
C ALA A 301 12.14 -6.06 -3.62
N GLN A 302 13.05 -6.79 -4.26
CA GLN A 302 13.39 -6.62 -5.67
C GLN A 302 12.19 -6.96 -6.57
N LEU A 303 11.47 -8.05 -6.30
CA LEU A 303 10.22 -8.41 -6.99
C LEU A 303 9.16 -7.31 -6.85
N SER A 304 9.00 -6.75 -5.64
CA SER A 304 8.08 -5.65 -5.39
C SER A 304 8.45 -4.41 -6.21
N ALA A 305 9.71 -4.03 -6.21
CA ALA A 305 10.20 -2.88 -6.98
C ALA A 305 9.91 -3.03 -8.48
N THR A 306 10.18 -4.21 -9.05
CA THR A 306 9.93 -4.50 -10.46
C THR A 306 8.44 -4.41 -10.83
N LEU A 307 7.55 -4.95 -10.00
CA LEU A 307 6.10 -4.86 -10.20
C LEU A 307 5.63 -3.40 -10.25
N HIS A 308 6.11 -2.56 -9.32
CA HIS A 308 5.67 -1.16 -9.23
C HIS A 308 6.37 -0.20 -10.21
N GLN A 309 7.36 -0.67 -10.97
CA GLN A 309 7.96 0.09 -12.08
C GLN A 309 7.17 -0.03 -13.39
N CYS A 310 6.24 -0.97 -13.49
CA CYS A 310 5.43 -1.14 -14.70
C CYS A 310 4.45 0.03 -14.91
N PRO A 311 4.14 0.38 -16.16
CA PRO A 311 3.19 1.46 -16.48
C PRO A 311 1.80 1.22 -15.91
N VAL A 312 1.34 -0.03 -15.82
CA VAL A 312 0.06 -0.38 -15.24
C VAL A 312 0.26 -1.37 -14.11
N VAL A 313 -0.26 -1.01 -12.93
CA VAL A 313 -0.21 -1.83 -11.71
C VAL A 313 -1.61 -2.00 -11.16
N CYS A 314 -1.99 -3.25 -10.94
CA CYS A 314 -3.27 -3.61 -10.35
C CYS A 314 -3.06 -4.34 -9.02
N LYS A 315 -3.85 -3.97 -8.02
CA LYS A 315 -4.03 -4.77 -6.80
C LYS A 315 -5.12 -5.81 -7.06
N VAL A 316 -4.87 -7.02 -6.66
CA VAL A 316 -5.84 -8.12 -6.78
C VAL A 316 -6.08 -8.78 -5.44
N GLY A 317 -7.30 -9.26 -5.25
CA GLY A 317 -7.66 -10.19 -4.20
C GLY A 317 -8.47 -11.33 -4.79
N ILE A 318 -8.15 -12.55 -4.40
CA ILE A 318 -8.86 -13.76 -4.83
C ILE A 318 -8.79 -14.80 -3.70
N LEU A 319 -9.66 -15.79 -3.70
CA LEU A 319 -9.52 -16.89 -2.75
C LEU A 319 -8.12 -17.54 -2.91
N PRO A 320 -7.40 -17.83 -1.81
CA PRO A 320 -6.05 -18.42 -1.86
C PRO A 320 -5.96 -19.69 -2.73
N SER A 321 -6.98 -20.53 -2.69
CA SER A 321 -7.09 -21.73 -3.53
C SER A 321 -7.21 -21.45 -5.02
N ARG A 322 -7.56 -20.22 -5.41
CA ARG A 322 -7.70 -19.76 -6.80
C ARG A 322 -6.51 -18.95 -7.30
N SER A 323 -5.48 -18.76 -6.49
CA SER A 323 -4.31 -17.95 -6.85
C SER A 323 -3.62 -18.41 -8.13
N LEU A 324 -3.38 -19.71 -8.27
CA LEU A 324 -2.76 -20.30 -9.47
C LEU A 324 -3.70 -20.33 -10.68
N ASP A 325 -5.01 -20.47 -10.48
CA ASP A 325 -5.99 -20.34 -11.56
C ASP A 325 -5.99 -18.93 -12.14
N LEU A 326 -5.90 -17.91 -11.26
CA LEU A 326 -5.75 -16.52 -11.69
C LEU A 326 -4.46 -16.30 -12.47
N LEU A 327 -3.31 -16.83 -12.02
CA LEU A 327 -2.05 -16.70 -12.74
C LEU A 327 -2.08 -17.39 -14.11
N LYS A 328 -2.68 -18.59 -14.19
CA LYS A 328 -2.88 -19.30 -15.46
C LYS A 328 -3.80 -18.53 -16.41
N HIS A 329 -4.86 -17.92 -15.88
CA HIS A 329 -5.76 -17.09 -16.65
C HIS A 329 -5.06 -15.82 -17.16
N LEU A 330 -4.27 -15.16 -16.31
CA LEU A 330 -3.46 -13.98 -16.64
C LEU A 330 -2.46 -14.28 -17.76
N GLU A 331 -1.73 -15.39 -17.67
CA GLU A 331 -0.74 -15.81 -18.65
C GLU A 331 -1.36 -15.91 -20.04
N ARG A 332 -2.54 -16.58 -20.14
CA ARG A 332 -3.28 -16.71 -21.39
C ARG A 332 -3.81 -15.36 -21.90
N LEU A 333 -4.39 -14.53 -21.03
CA LEU A 333 -4.97 -13.24 -21.42
C LEU A 333 -3.93 -12.22 -21.89
N ALA A 334 -2.78 -12.18 -21.24
CA ALA A 334 -1.72 -11.23 -21.51
C ALA A 334 -0.62 -11.79 -22.41
N ASP A 335 -0.84 -12.96 -23.02
CA ASP A 335 0.14 -13.64 -23.88
C ASP A 335 1.54 -13.73 -23.23
N GLY A 336 1.56 -14.12 -21.95
CA GLY A 336 2.78 -14.24 -21.14
C GLY A 336 3.52 -12.94 -20.88
N GLN A 337 2.96 -11.76 -21.16
CA GLN A 337 3.66 -10.47 -20.99
C GLN A 337 3.48 -9.86 -19.59
N ALA A 338 2.41 -10.19 -18.88
CA ALA A 338 2.15 -9.66 -17.54
C ALA A 338 2.98 -10.40 -16.48
N ILE A 339 3.33 -9.68 -15.42
CA ILE A 339 3.99 -10.22 -14.24
C ILE A 339 3.08 -10.12 -13.02
N ALA A 340 3.17 -11.10 -12.13
CA ALA A 340 2.32 -11.12 -10.94
C ALA A 340 2.97 -11.82 -9.76
N ARG A 341 2.60 -11.35 -8.56
CA ARG A 341 2.89 -11.96 -7.27
C ARG A 341 1.62 -11.99 -6.43
N ILE A 342 1.26 -13.15 -5.89
CA ILE A 342 0.06 -13.34 -5.07
C ILE A 342 0.46 -13.99 -3.74
N HIS A 343 0.05 -13.39 -2.62
CA HIS A 343 0.31 -13.91 -1.29
C HIS A 343 -0.52 -15.17 -1.03
N SER A 344 0.16 -16.25 -0.76
CA SER A 344 -0.37 -17.60 -0.71
C SER A 344 -1.55 -17.77 0.28
N LYS A 345 -1.49 -17.13 1.47
CA LYS A 345 -2.52 -17.27 2.51
C LYS A 345 -3.69 -16.28 2.36
N SER A 346 -3.41 -15.07 1.93
CA SER A 346 -4.44 -14.03 1.86
C SER A 346 -5.12 -13.93 0.50
N GLY A 347 -4.50 -14.45 -0.56
CA GLY A 347 -4.94 -14.28 -1.94
C GLY A 347 -4.83 -12.84 -2.46
N LEU A 348 -4.30 -11.91 -1.67
CA LEU A 348 -3.98 -10.57 -2.11
C LEU A 348 -2.70 -10.59 -2.95
N GLY A 349 -2.58 -9.66 -3.90
CA GLY A 349 -1.38 -9.62 -4.72
C GLY A 349 -1.32 -8.39 -5.62
N THR A 350 -0.26 -8.38 -6.42
CA THR A 350 -0.01 -7.34 -7.42
C THR A 350 0.17 -7.99 -8.79
N ILE A 351 -0.54 -7.46 -9.77
CA ILE A 351 -0.40 -7.79 -11.19
C ILE A 351 0.08 -6.54 -11.89
N ALA A 352 1.08 -6.67 -12.75
CA ALA A 352 1.63 -5.55 -13.48
C ALA A 352 1.78 -5.86 -14.97
N PHE A 353 1.52 -4.85 -15.80
CA PHE A 353 1.55 -4.96 -17.26
C PHE A 353 2.57 -3.99 -17.83
N PRO A 354 3.35 -4.43 -18.84
CA PRO A 354 4.38 -3.59 -19.44
C PRO A 354 3.82 -2.49 -20.36
N HIS A 355 2.54 -2.54 -20.72
CA HIS A 355 1.88 -1.60 -21.62
C HIS A 355 0.41 -1.38 -21.27
N GLU A 356 -0.16 -0.24 -21.69
CA GLU A 356 -1.57 0.11 -21.49
C GLU A 356 -2.54 -0.50 -22.52
N LYS A 357 -2.04 -1.17 -23.54
CA LYS A 357 -2.84 -1.77 -24.62
C LYS A 357 -3.79 -2.90 -24.19
N PHE A 358 -3.70 -3.35 -22.94
CA PHE A 358 -4.44 -4.49 -22.40
C PHE A 358 -5.84 -4.14 -21.83
N LEU A 359 -6.49 -3.08 -22.30
CA LEU A 359 -7.78 -2.62 -21.74
C LEU A 359 -8.86 -3.72 -21.71
N ARG A 360 -8.98 -4.52 -22.80
CA ARG A 360 -9.92 -5.65 -22.84
C ARG A 360 -9.55 -6.67 -21.77
N GLN A 361 -8.29 -7.02 -21.67
CA GLN A 361 -7.76 -7.99 -20.70
C GLN A 361 -7.97 -7.52 -19.25
N PHE A 362 -7.87 -6.22 -18.96
CA PHE A 362 -8.19 -5.70 -17.63
C PHE A 362 -9.65 -5.96 -17.25
N ARG A 363 -10.58 -5.78 -18.19
CA ARG A 363 -12.01 -6.05 -17.96
C ARG A 363 -12.28 -7.54 -17.74
N GLU A 364 -11.72 -8.41 -18.59
CA GLU A 364 -11.86 -9.85 -18.47
C GLU A 364 -11.24 -10.38 -17.18
N LEU A 365 -10.07 -9.85 -16.77
CA LEU A 365 -9.40 -10.22 -15.53
C LEU A 365 -10.20 -9.78 -14.30
N ARG A 366 -10.76 -8.57 -14.31
CA ARG A 366 -11.66 -8.09 -13.24
C ARG A 366 -12.89 -8.97 -13.12
N GLN A 367 -13.52 -9.30 -14.23
CA GLN A 367 -14.67 -10.18 -14.26
C GLN A 367 -14.33 -11.57 -13.70
N PHE A 368 -13.16 -12.14 -14.08
CA PHE A 368 -12.70 -13.40 -13.53
C PHE A 368 -12.53 -13.33 -12.00
N CYS A 369 -11.91 -12.25 -11.47
CA CYS A 369 -11.75 -12.06 -10.03
C CYS A 369 -13.12 -11.98 -9.33
N GLN A 370 -14.05 -11.18 -9.84
CA GLN A 370 -15.39 -11.00 -9.27
C GLN A 370 -16.21 -12.31 -9.27
N GLN A 371 -16.15 -13.10 -10.34
CA GLN A 371 -16.79 -14.41 -10.43
C GLN A 371 -16.22 -15.44 -9.44
N ASN A 372 -15.01 -15.20 -8.95
CA ASN A 372 -14.33 -16.05 -7.96
C ASN A 372 -14.25 -15.35 -6.58
N SER A 373 -15.24 -14.52 -6.23
CA SER A 373 -15.34 -13.81 -4.93
C SER A 373 -14.13 -12.93 -4.62
N GLY A 374 -13.54 -12.35 -5.66
CA GLY A 374 -12.38 -11.49 -5.56
C GLY A 374 -12.61 -10.11 -6.16
N PHE A 375 -11.54 -9.35 -6.32
CA PHE A 375 -11.55 -8.01 -6.89
C PHE A 375 -10.28 -7.73 -7.68
N LEU A 376 -10.33 -6.71 -8.55
CA LEU A 376 -9.18 -6.13 -9.20
C LEU A 376 -9.34 -4.61 -9.23
N THR A 377 -8.40 -3.90 -8.59
CA THR A 377 -8.31 -2.45 -8.54
C THR A 377 -7.07 -1.99 -9.30
N MET A 378 -7.21 -1.08 -10.24
CA MET A 378 -6.07 -0.45 -10.91
C MET A 378 -5.47 0.61 -9.98
N LEU A 379 -4.27 0.38 -9.48
CA LEU A 379 -3.54 1.35 -8.67
C LEU A 379 -2.91 2.43 -9.56
N GLN A 380 -2.17 2.03 -10.58
CA GLN A 380 -1.40 2.89 -11.46
C GLN A 380 -1.78 2.65 -12.93
N GLY A 381 -1.85 3.72 -13.68
CA GLY A 381 -2.14 3.78 -15.12
C GLY A 381 -2.23 5.22 -15.57
N SER A 382 -2.13 5.49 -16.88
CA SER A 382 -2.29 6.86 -17.39
C SER A 382 -3.69 7.41 -17.14
N TYR A 383 -3.81 8.72 -17.17
CA TYR A 383 -5.11 9.41 -17.09
C TYR A 383 -6.10 8.87 -18.13
N ARG A 384 -5.65 8.69 -19.39
CA ARG A 384 -6.48 8.16 -20.49
C ARG A 384 -6.99 6.74 -20.19
N LEU A 385 -6.13 5.89 -19.65
CA LEU A 385 -6.54 4.53 -19.28
C LEU A 385 -7.59 4.54 -18.18
N LYS A 386 -7.41 5.37 -17.14
CA LYS A 386 -8.36 5.51 -16.03
C LYS A 386 -9.71 6.13 -16.44
N GLN A 387 -9.76 6.91 -17.51
CA GLN A 387 -11.03 7.36 -18.10
C GLN A 387 -11.80 6.22 -18.78
N GLN A 388 -11.10 5.26 -19.37
CA GLN A 388 -11.70 4.13 -20.10
C GLN A 388 -11.99 2.91 -19.22
N PHE A 389 -11.33 2.82 -18.08
CA PHE A 389 -11.44 1.72 -17.12
C PHE A 389 -11.53 2.31 -15.71
N GLU A 390 -12.73 2.24 -15.13
CA GLU A 390 -12.95 2.69 -13.74
C GLU A 390 -11.97 1.97 -12.81
N PRO A 391 -11.10 2.68 -12.05
CA PRO A 391 -9.96 2.05 -11.37
C PRO A 391 -10.34 1.11 -10.23
N TRP A 392 -11.39 1.44 -9.47
CA TRP A 392 -11.67 0.77 -8.19
C TRP A 392 -12.30 -0.61 -8.36
N GLY A 393 -13.27 -0.75 -9.27
CA GLY A 393 -13.99 -2.01 -9.46
C GLY A 393 -14.77 -2.47 -8.23
N TYR A 394 -15.22 -1.52 -7.43
CA TYR A 394 -15.94 -1.79 -6.19
C TYR A 394 -17.42 -2.07 -6.50
N PRO A 395 -18.09 -3.03 -5.82
CA PRO A 395 -19.52 -3.22 -5.93
C PRO A 395 -20.27 -2.06 -5.26
N ASP A 396 -21.43 -1.65 -5.85
CA ASP A 396 -22.15 -0.42 -5.46
C ASP A 396 -22.92 -0.52 -4.13
N ASP A 397 -23.05 -1.69 -3.55
CA ASP A 397 -23.87 -1.96 -2.35
C ASP A 397 -23.42 -1.19 -1.09
N ALA A 398 -22.11 -0.91 -0.93
CA ALA A 398 -21.62 -0.11 0.19
C ALA A 398 -21.49 1.40 -0.11
N LEU A 399 -21.65 1.82 -1.35
CA LEU A 399 -21.46 3.21 -1.76
C LEU A 399 -22.35 4.21 -0.99
N PRO A 400 -23.66 3.96 -0.78
CA PRO A 400 -24.51 4.90 -0.03
C PRO A 400 -24.05 5.14 1.43
N LEU A 401 -23.42 4.13 2.06
CA LEU A 401 -22.82 4.28 3.38
C LEU A 401 -21.54 5.11 3.32
N MET A 402 -20.69 4.85 2.31
CA MET A 402 -19.45 5.61 2.10
C MET A 402 -19.73 7.10 1.86
N GLU A 403 -20.74 7.43 1.06
CA GLU A 403 -21.20 8.82 0.82
C GLU A 403 -21.66 9.51 2.11
N LYS A 404 -22.42 8.81 2.96
CA LYS A 404 -22.84 9.35 4.27
C LYS A 404 -21.63 9.60 5.18
N ILE A 405 -20.66 8.69 5.21
CA ILE A 405 -19.41 8.87 5.97
C ILE A 405 -18.64 10.09 5.43
N LYS A 406 -18.48 10.20 4.11
CA LYS A 406 -17.82 11.36 3.49
C LYS A 406 -18.50 12.67 3.88
N ALA A 407 -19.83 12.74 3.82
CA ALA A 407 -20.59 13.92 4.19
C ALA A 407 -20.43 14.31 5.67
N GLN A 408 -20.14 13.37 6.57
CA GLN A 408 -19.86 13.65 7.98
C GLN A 408 -18.44 14.17 8.21
N PHE A 409 -17.46 13.70 7.43
CA PHE A 409 -16.05 14.08 7.58
C PHE A 409 -15.68 15.33 6.77
N ASP A 410 -16.28 15.51 5.62
CA ASP A 410 -15.98 16.57 4.64
C ASP A 410 -17.24 16.95 3.85
N PRO A 411 -18.19 17.68 4.50
CA PRO A 411 -19.46 18.06 3.88
C PRO A 411 -19.28 18.95 2.63
N GLU A 412 -18.26 19.80 2.62
CA GLU A 412 -17.94 20.72 1.51
C GLU A 412 -17.16 20.04 0.37
N LYS A 413 -16.81 18.76 0.52
CA LYS A 413 -16.06 17.96 -0.46
C LYS A 413 -14.77 18.64 -0.93
N ILE A 414 -14.00 19.17 0.02
CA ILE A 414 -12.73 19.84 -0.25
C ILE A 414 -11.52 18.87 -0.26
N LEU A 415 -11.66 17.67 0.34
CA LEU A 415 -10.59 16.70 0.45
C LEU A 415 -10.63 15.67 -0.69
N SER A 416 -9.57 15.63 -1.51
CA SER A 416 -9.39 14.66 -2.59
C SER A 416 -10.65 14.45 -3.45
N PRO A 417 -11.27 15.51 -4.03
CA PRO A 417 -12.59 15.45 -4.64
C PRO A 417 -12.61 14.46 -5.82
N GLN A 418 -13.64 13.60 -5.84
CA GLN A 418 -13.91 12.56 -6.84
C GLN A 418 -12.83 11.46 -6.97
N ARG A 419 -11.81 11.45 -6.13
CA ARG A 419 -10.67 10.55 -6.26
C ARG A 419 -10.94 9.12 -5.76
N PHE A 420 -11.88 8.96 -4.84
CA PHE A 420 -12.17 7.69 -4.20
C PHE A 420 -13.31 6.92 -4.91
N VAL A 421 -13.67 5.76 -4.35
CA VAL A 421 -14.73 4.88 -4.87
C VAL A 421 -16.00 5.67 -5.13
N GLY A 422 -16.65 5.45 -6.29
CA GLY A 422 -17.90 6.10 -6.65
C GLY A 422 -17.82 7.61 -6.87
N GLY A 423 -16.61 8.19 -6.96
CA GLY A 423 -16.44 9.64 -7.11
C GLY A 423 -16.56 10.42 -5.80
N ILE A 424 -16.33 9.77 -4.67
CA ILE A 424 -16.26 10.40 -3.35
C ILE A 424 -15.02 11.26 -3.22
#